data_edf574de1cdea22e02a93f37583519ab
#
_entry.id   edf574de1cdea22e02a93f37583519ab
#
_cell.length_a   1.000
_cell.length_b   1.000
_cell.length_c   1.000
_cell.angle_alpha   90.00
_cell.angle_beta   90.00
_cell.angle_gamma   90.00
#
_symmetry.space_group_name_H-M   'P 1'
#
loop_
_entity.id
_entity.type
_entity.pdbx_description
1 polymer ?
#
loop_
_entity_poly.entity_id
_entity_poly.type
_entity_poly.pdbx_seq_one_letter_code
_entity_poly.pdbx_strand_id
1 'polypeptide(L)'
;GAYLLERYAGETHEIVYELCLDRKGKLLACKRLNDGGASSAALDIRKVVENAILTSASTVILAHNHPSGIALPSDDDCAATTRAAQALQTIGVALADHIIVADDDFVSMAQSGYLTSWEHL
;
A
#
# COMPACT_ATOMS: atom_id res chain seq x y z
N GLY A 1 1.44 -7.76 9.42
CA GLY A 1 2.09 -6.70 10.21
C GLY A 1 3.54 -6.98 10.54
N ALA A 2 3.84 -8.18 11.06
CA ALA A 2 5.23 -8.48 11.48
C ALA A 2 6.23 -8.38 10.32
N TYR A 3 5.87 -8.86 9.13
CA TYR A 3 6.71 -8.75 7.94
C TYR A 3 7.04 -7.29 7.62
N LEU A 4 6.02 -6.43 7.68
CA LEU A 4 6.21 -5.01 7.36
C LEU A 4 6.99 -4.26 8.44
N LEU A 5 6.76 -4.58 9.72
CA LEU A 5 7.54 -3.99 10.80
C LEU A 5 9.03 -4.30 10.64
N GLU A 6 9.35 -5.54 10.31
CA GLU A 6 10.72 -5.97 10.06
C GLU A 6 11.31 -5.27 8.83
N ARG A 7 10.51 -5.15 7.76
CA ARG A 7 10.93 -4.52 6.50
C ARG A 7 11.30 -3.05 6.67
N TYR A 8 10.62 -2.35 7.59
CA TYR A 8 10.84 -0.93 7.85
C TYR A 8 11.77 -0.65 9.03
N ALA A 9 12.23 -1.67 9.73
CA ALA A 9 13.07 -1.48 10.92
C ALA A 9 14.29 -0.62 10.60
N GLY A 10 14.51 0.43 11.38
CA GLY A 10 15.61 1.35 11.20
C GLY A 10 15.49 2.33 10.06
N GLU A 11 14.38 2.34 9.32
CA GLU A 11 14.18 3.25 8.20
C GLU A 11 13.81 4.65 8.67
N THR A 12 14.55 5.66 8.19
CA THR A 12 14.33 7.07 8.55
C THR A 12 13.64 7.87 7.46
N HIS A 13 13.47 7.29 6.27
CA HIS A 13 12.81 7.93 5.12
C HIS A 13 11.47 7.26 4.86
N GLU A 14 10.54 8.01 4.28
CA GLU A 14 9.26 7.46 3.87
C GLU A 14 9.44 6.59 2.62
N ILE A 15 9.11 5.30 2.75
CA ILE A 15 9.22 4.32 1.68
C ILE A 15 7.86 3.70 1.43
N VAL A 16 7.49 3.62 0.17
CA VAL A 16 6.24 3.00 -0.25
C VAL A 16 6.54 1.67 -0.93
N TYR A 17 5.88 0.62 -0.47
CA TYR A 17 5.94 -0.71 -1.08
C TYR A 17 4.59 -1.11 -1.64
N GLU A 18 4.65 -1.86 -2.73
CA GLU A 18 3.50 -2.56 -3.29
C GLU A 18 3.72 -4.07 -3.12
N LEU A 19 2.81 -4.73 -2.41
CA LEU A 19 2.80 -6.17 -2.27
C LEU A 19 1.79 -6.75 -3.25
N CYS A 20 2.28 -7.61 -4.15
CA CYS A 20 1.46 -8.26 -5.16
C CYS A 20 1.19 -9.70 -4.72
N LEU A 21 -0.07 -10.10 -4.66
CA LEU A 21 -0.51 -11.38 -4.10
C LEU A 21 -1.33 -12.16 -5.11
N ASP A 22 -1.27 -13.49 -5.03
CA ASP A 22 -2.13 -14.36 -5.82
C ASP A 22 -3.51 -14.50 -5.16
N ARG A 23 -4.39 -15.30 -5.77
CA ARG A 23 -5.74 -15.52 -5.26
C ARG A 23 -5.79 -16.14 -3.88
N LYS A 24 -4.75 -16.86 -3.50
CA LYS A 24 -4.66 -17.53 -2.20
C LYS A 24 -3.99 -16.64 -1.15
N GLY A 25 -3.62 -15.41 -1.52
CA GLY A 25 -2.94 -14.51 -0.63
C GLY A 25 -1.44 -14.73 -0.52
N LYS A 26 -0.87 -15.53 -1.42
CA LYS A 26 0.58 -15.75 -1.45
C LYS A 26 1.28 -14.55 -2.07
N LEU A 27 2.35 -14.09 -1.42
CA LEU A 27 3.16 -12.98 -1.91
C LEU A 27 3.91 -13.38 -3.17
N LEU A 28 3.62 -12.69 -4.28
CA LEU A 28 4.30 -12.88 -5.57
C LEU A 28 5.50 -11.95 -5.70
N ALA A 29 5.37 -10.72 -5.21
CA ALA A 29 6.43 -9.73 -5.27
C ALA A 29 6.18 -8.61 -4.25
N CYS A 30 7.27 -8.01 -3.78
CA CYS A 30 7.24 -6.79 -2.99
C CYS A 30 8.07 -5.76 -3.74
N LYS A 31 7.45 -4.72 -4.26
CA LYS A 31 8.09 -3.72 -5.12
C LYS A 31 8.15 -2.38 -4.41
N ARG A 32 9.32 -1.79 -4.38
CA ARG A 32 9.50 -0.42 -3.89
C ARG A 32 9.05 0.55 -4.97
N LEU A 33 8.20 1.52 -4.60
CA LEU A 33 7.60 2.46 -5.54
C LEU A 33 8.28 3.82 -5.58
N ASN A 34 9.14 4.13 -4.61
CA ASN A 34 9.81 5.42 -4.51
C ASN A 34 11.26 5.25 -4.03
N ASP A 35 12.02 6.35 -4.07
CA ASP A 35 13.43 6.38 -3.66
C ASP A 35 13.64 6.91 -2.24
N GLY A 36 12.59 6.92 -1.41
CA GLY A 36 12.71 7.29 -0.01
C GLY A 36 12.65 8.78 0.26
N GLY A 37 11.95 9.53 -0.53
CA GLY A 37 11.76 10.98 -0.29
C GLY A 37 10.38 11.46 -0.67
N ALA A 38 9.61 10.65 -1.37
CA ALA A 38 8.26 10.99 -1.80
C ALA A 38 7.25 10.58 -0.74
N SER A 39 6.19 11.38 -0.59
CA SER A 39 5.04 11.00 0.23
C SER A 39 4.12 10.06 -0.55
N SER A 40 3.16 9.44 0.15
CA SER A 40 2.14 8.62 -0.50
C SER A 40 1.28 9.42 -1.49
N ALA A 41 1.19 10.74 -1.33
CA ALA A 41 0.51 11.62 -2.28
C ALA A 41 1.18 11.61 -3.67
N ALA A 42 2.47 11.30 -3.72
CA ALA A 42 3.23 11.17 -4.95
C ALA A 42 3.26 9.73 -5.48
N LEU A 43 2.31 8.90 -5.06
CA LEU A 43 2.21 7.50 -5.48
C LEU A 43 2.09 7.41 -7.00
N ASP A 44 2.99 6.64 -7.61
CA ASP A 44 2.99 6.41 -9.05
C ASP A 44 1.98 5.31 -9.39
N ILE A 45 0.77 5.73 -9.77
CA ILE A 45 -0.33 4.82 -10.10
C ILE A 45 0.04 3.91 -11.27
N ARG A 46 0.77 4.44 -12.25
CA ARG A 46 1.20 3.65 -13.40
C ARG A 46 2.08 2.47 -12.95
N LYS A 47 3.02 2.70 -12.05
CA LYS A 47 3.87 1.64 -11.51
C LYS A 47 3.06 0.61 -10.73
N VAL A 48 2.09 1.06 -9.95
CA VAL A 48 1.21 0.15 -9.21
C VAL A 48 0.50 -0.80 -10.16
N VAL A 49 -0.07 -0.27 -11.25
CA VAL A 49 -0.78 -1.07 -12.26
C VAL A 49 0.19 -1.99 -13.01
N GLU A 50 1.33 -1.47 -13.45
CA GLU A 50 2.33 -2.26 -14.17
C GLU A 50 2.82 -3.45 -13.34
N ASN A 51 3.13 -3.23 -12.08
CA ASN A 51 3.61 -4.30 -11.19
C ASN A 51 2.54 -5.38 -11.01
N ALA A 52 1.27 -4.98 -10.87
CA ALA A 52 0.17 -5.93 -10.76
C ALA A 52 0.03 -6.78 -12.01
N ILE A 53 0.16 -6.18 -13.18
CA ILE A 53 0.08 -6.88 -14.47
C ILE A 53 1.25 -7.84 -14.64
N LEU A 54 2.47 -7.36 -14.41
CA LEU A 54 3.69 -8.14 -14.61
C LEU A 54 3.79 -9.34 -13.68
N THR A 55 3.23 -9.26 -12.49
CA THR A 55 3.23 -10.34 -11.52
C THR A 55 2.00 -11.23 -11.63
N SER A 56 1.03 -10.88 -12.47
CA SER A 56 -0.27 -11.54 -12.55
C SER A 56 -0.99 -11.56 -11.21
N ALA A 57 -0.88 -10.48 -10.47
CA ALA A 57 -1.49 -10.36 -9.14
C ALA A 57 -3.01 -10.37 -9.24
N SER A 58 -3.66 -11.00 -8.28
CA SER A 58 -5.11 -10.89 -8.08
C SER A 58 -5.45 -9.82 -7.06
N THR A 59 -4.51 -9.54 -6.16
CA THR A 59 -4.69 -8.62 -5.05
C THR A 59 -3.41 -7.82 -4.82
N VAL A 60 -3.55 -6.58 -4.42
CA VAL A 60 -2.44 -5.69 -4.07
C VAL A 60 -2.67 -5.15 -2.66
N ILE A 61 -1.60 -5.05 -1.90
CA ILE A 61 -1.55 -4.32 -0.63
C ILE A 61 -0.48 -3.24 -0.78
N LEU A 62 -0.84 -2.01 -0.44
CA LEU A 62 0.12 -0.92 -0.35
C LEU A 62 0.58 -0.78 1.10
N ALA A 63 1.81 -0.36 1.27
CA ALA A 63 2.37 -0.11 2.59
C ALA A 63 3.31 1.07 2.53
N HIS A 64 3.28 1.91 3.56
CA HIS A 64 4.29 2.95 3.73
C HIS A 64 4.52 3.21 5.21
N ASN A 65 5.68 3.80 5.51
CA ASN A 65 6.03 4.15 6.88
C ASN A 65 5.87 5.65 7.10
N HIS A 66 5.52 6.00 8.34
CA HIS A 66 5.54 7.39 8.81
C HIS A 66 6.71 7.54 9.79
N PRO A 67 7.86 8.10 9.36
CA PRO A 67 9.02 8.25 10.25
C PRO A 67 8.75 9.14 11.46
N SER A 68 7.69 9.94 11.43
CA SER A 68 7.27 10.76 12.57
C SER A 68 6.80 9.96 13.79
N GLY A 69 6.55 8.65 13.63
CA GLY A 69 6.09 7.78 14.70
C GLY A 69 4.59 7.75 14.91
N ILE A 70 3.81 8.40 14.07
CA ILE A 70 2.34 8.41 14.16
C ILE A 70 1.75 7.61 12.99
N ALA A 71 1.14 6.47 13.31
CA ALA A 71 0.58 5.54 12.32
C ALA A 71 -0.86 5.88 11.95
N LEU A 72 -1.13 7.14 11.61
CA LEU A 72 -2.46 7.57 11.17
C LEU A 72 -2.43 7.97 9.69
N PRO A 73 -3.40 7.50 8.87
CA PRO A 73 -3.48 7.92 7.48
C PRO A 73 -3.76 9.43 7.38
N SER A 74 -3.07 10.10 6.48
CA SER A 74 -3.37 11.48 6.12
C SER A 74 -4.50 11.51 5.07
N ASP A 75 -5.06 12.70 4.82
CA ASP A 75 -6.02 12.88 3.73
C ASP A 75 -5.40 12.56 2.38
N ASP A 76 -4.12 12.92 2.19
CA ASP A 76 -3.37 12.58 0.98
C ASP A 76 -3.19 11.07 0.83
N ASP A 77 -2.93 10.35 1.92
CA ASP A 77 -2.86 8.89 1.93
C ASP A 77 -4.17 8.28 1.45
N CYS A 78 -5.29 8.77 1.97
CA CYS A 78 -6.62 8.28 1.60
C CYS A 78 -6.93 8.57 0.13
N ALA A 79 -6.62 9.77 -0.35
CA ALA A 79 -6.85 10.14 -1.75
C ALA A 79 -6.00 9.31 -2.71
N ALA A 80 -4.72 9.14 -2.42
CA ALA A 80 -3.82 8.33 -3.23
C ALA A 80 -4.26 6.87 -3.27
N THR A 81 -4.68 6.34 -2.13
CA THR A 81 -5.15 4.96 -2.02
C THR A 81 -6.42 4.75 -2.83
N THR A 82 -7.35 5.70 -2.80
CA THR A 82 -8.58 5.63 -3.60
C THR A 82 -8.25 5.60 -5.09
N ARG A 83 -7.32 6.44 -5.56
CA ARG A 83 -6.89 6.45 -6.96
C ARG A 83 -6.27 5.12 -7.38
N ALA A 84 -5.44 4.55 -6.51
CA ALA A 84 -4.82 3.26 -6.78
C ALA A 84 -5.87 2.14 -6.86
N ALA A 85 -6.82 2.13 -5.94
CA ALA A 85 -7.90 1.14 -5.91
C ALA A 85 -8.74 1.19 -7.18
N GLN A 86 -9.10 2.40 -7.64
CA GLN A 86 -9.89 2.59 -8.86
C GLN A 86 -9.12 2.12 -10.10
N ALA A 87 -7.84 2.45 -10.19
CA ALA A 87 -7.00 2.04 -11.32
C ALA A 87 -6.84 0.52 -11.37
N LEU A 88 -6.59 -0.13 -10.23
CA LEU A 88 -6.46 -1.58 -10.15
C LEU A 88 -7.78 -2.29 -10.49
N GLN A 89 -8.90 -1.72 -10.09
CA GLN A 89 -10.21 -2.28 -10.40
C GLN A 89 -10.43 -2.39 -11.91
N THR A 90 -9.94 -1.44 -12.70
CA THR A 90 -10.07 -1.48 -14.16
C THR A 90 -9.39 -2.67 -14.81
N ILE A 91 -8.42 -3.27 -14.15
CA ILE A 91 -7.71 -4.45 -14.64
C ILE A 91 -8.06 -5.72 -13.85
N GLY A 92 -9.14 -5.67 -13.07
CA GLY A 92 -9.62 -6.83 -12.31
C GLY A 92 -8.79 -7.19 -11.09
N VAL A 93 -8.01 -6.26 -10.56
CA VAL A 93 -7.18 -6.46 -9.36
C VAL A 93 -7.79 -5.70 -8.19
N ALA A 94 -7.88 -6.36 -7.04
CA ALA A 94 -8.41 -5.75 -5.83
C ALA A 94 -7.29 -5.12 -5.01
N LEU A 95 -7.50 -3.89 -4.53
CA LEU A 95 -6.66 -3.32 -3.49
C LEU A 95 -7.25 -3.73 -2.14
N ALA A 96 -6.59 -4.65 -1.44
CA ALA A 96 -7.12 -5.22 -0.20
C ALA A 96 -6.86 -4.33 1.01
N ASP A 97 -5.74 -3.63 1.03
CA ASP A 97 -5.38 -2.80 2.18
C ASP A 97 -4.29 -1.79 1.83
N HIS A 98 -4.15 -0.80 2.69
CA HIS A 98 -3.02 0.10 2.74
C HIS A 98 -2.58 0.17 4.20
N ILE A 99 -1.38 -0.30 4.48
CA ILE A 99 -0.86 -0.43 5.83
C ILE A 99 0.15 0.68 6.09
N ILE A 100 -0.03 1.39 7.19
CA ILE A 100 0.87 2.46 7.62
C ILE A 100 1.65 1.98 8.82
N VAL A 101 2.97 2.04 8.71
CA VAL A 101 3.89 1.58 9.77
C VAL A 101 4.53 2.79 10.42
N ALA A 102 4.55 2.83 11.75
CA ALA A 102 5.23 3.86 12.52
C ALA A 102 5.88 3.23 13.73
N ASP A 103 7.21 3.26 13.77
CA ASP A 103 8.02 2.57 14.78
C ASP A 103 7.70 1.07 14.82
N ASP A 104 7.22 0.54 15.95
CA ASP A 104 6.81 -0.87 16.07
C ASP A 104 5.29 -1.05 16.05
N ASP A 105 4.57 -0.04 15.56
CA ASP A 105 3.12 -0.09 15.43
C ASP A 105 2.71 -0.02 13.95
N PHE A 106 1.48 -0.43 13.66
CA PHE A 106 0.93 -0.29 12.30
C PHE A 106 -0.58 -0.13 12.34
N VAL A 107 -1.11 0.52 11.29
CA VAL A 107 -2.55 0.70 11.08
C VAL A 107 -2.92 0.14 9.72
N SER A 108 -3.92 -0.75 9.71
CA SER A 108 -4.58 -1.22 8.49
C SER A 108 -5.72 -0.26 8.16
N MET A 109 -5.67 0.36 6.99
CA MET A 109 -6.74 1.26 6.57
C MET A 109 -8.06 0.51 6.39
N ALA A 110 -8.02 -0.73 5.92
CA ALA A 110 -9.21 -1.56 5.77
C ALA A 110 -9.88 -1.85 7.13
N GLN A 111 -9.09 -2.28 8.11
CA GLN A 111 -9.61 -2.58 9.45
C GLN A 111 -10.10 -1.34 10.18
N SER A 112 -9.52 -0.18 9.88
CA SER A 112 -9.88 1.10 10.51
C SER A 112 -11.07 1.79 9.82
N GLY A 113 -11.62 1.20 8.77
CA GLY A 113 -12.80 1.73 8.09
C GLY A 113 -12.52 2.77 7.00
N TYR A 114 -11.26 3.10 6.74
CA TYR A 114 -10.91 4.09 5.71
C TYR A 114 -11.18 3.60 4.29
N LEU A 115 -11.32 2.28 4.08
CA LEU A 115 -11.49 1.68 2.76
C LEU A 115 -12.92 1.22 2.47
N THR A 116 -13.86 1.52 3.34
CA THR A 116 -15.25 1.02 3.18
C THR A 116 -15.94 1.56 1.93
N SER A 117 -15.55 2.75 1.45
CA SER A 117 -16.22 3.38 0.31
C SER A 117 -15.92 2.72 -1.03
N TRP A 118 -14.78 2.07 -1.21
CA TRP A 118 -14.45 1.44 -2.49
C TRP A 118 -14.74 -0.05 -2.56
N GLU A 119 -15.09 -0.69 -1.47
CA GLU A 119 -15.51 -2.09 -1.48
C GLU A 119 -16.78 -2.30 -2.30
N HIS A 120 -17.51 -1.23 -2.56
CA HIS A 120 -18.77 -1.23 -3.31
C HIS A 120 -18.63 -0.68 -4.72
N LEU A 121 -17.44 -0.37 -5.17
CA LEU A 121 -17.20 0.18 -6.51
C LEU A 121 -17.31 -0.85 -7.63
#